data_70aad75b96e6e4d7164ffb5b9364cc55
#
_entry.id   70aad75b96e6e4d7164ffb5b9364cc55
#
_cell.length_a   1.000
_cell.length_b   1.000
_cell.length_c   1.000
_cell.angle_alpha   90.00
_cell.angle_beta   90.00
_cell.angle_gamma   90.00
#
_symmetry.space_group_name_H-M   'P 1'
#
loop_
_entity.id
_entity.type
_entity.pdbx_description
1 polymer ?
#
loop_
_entity_poly.entity_id
_entity_poly.type
_entity_poly.pdbx_seq_one_letter_code
_entity_poly.pdbx_strand_id
1 'polypeptide(L)'
;MGSVAHYLEIQAPAQRCYDWWRPLTHMPMIFPDVQKVEPRSGEADMTHWVVTGPAGKSVEWDARIVEDEPGRKVAWKSVEQDTGKSNTVATAGAVRFDDHGDTTGVEVSLQYEPPGGAVVDAVATLFADPQQKVERALDKFKELMENPESSTR
;
A
#
# COMPACT_ATOMS: atom_id res chain seq x y z
N MET A 1 -8.84 -3.54 15.73
CA MET A 1 -8.20 -2.65 14.73
C MET A 1 -6.70 -2.66 14.92
N GLY A 2 -5.96 -2.92 13.85
CA GLY A 2 -4.52 -2.89 13.90
C GLY A 2 -3.97 -1.70 13.14
N SER A 3 -2.83 -1.18 13.59
CA SER A 3 -2.13 -0.14 12.85
C SER A 3 -0.63 -0.34 13.02
N VAL A 4 0.11 -0.04 11.97
CA VAL A 4 1.57 -0.11 11.97
C VAL A 4 2.11 1.09 11.21
N ALA A 5 3.32 1.49 11.55
CA ALA A 5 3.98 2.58 10.85
C ALA A 5 5.48 2.34 10.87
N HIS A 6 6.15 2.83 9.84
CA HIS A 6 7.60 2.76 9.77
C HIS A 6 8.13 3.96 9.00
N TYR A 7 9.25 4.50 9.46
CA TYR A 7 9.90 5.65 8.86
C TYR A 7 11.28 5.24 8.38
N LEU A 8 11.67 5.73 7.20
CA LEU A 8 12.99 5.46 6.66
C LEU A 8 13.45 6.64 5.82
N GLU A 9 14.73 6.99 5.93
CA GLU A 9 15.31 8.03 5.10
C GLU A 9 15.76 7.45 3.76
N ILE A 10 15.33 8.06 2.66
CA ILE A 10 15.59 7.60 1.29
C ILE A 10 16.47 8.63 0.58
N GLN A 11 17.54 8.19 -0.04
CA GLN A 11 18.42 9.08 -0.79
C GLN A 11 17.90 9.34 -2.19
N ALA A 12 16.76 9.99 -2.27
CA ALA A 12 16.10 10.40 -3.51
C ALA A 12 15.21 11.60 -3.21
N PRO A 13 14.95 12.45 -4.22
CA PRO A 13 14.08 13.61 -4.02
C PRO A 13 12.64 13.21 -3.72
N ALA A 14 11.94 14.05 -2.96
CA ALA A 14 10.56 13.77 -2.57
C ALA A 14 9.63 13.57 -3.78
N GLN A 15 9.81 14.36 -4.83
CA GLN A 15 8.97 14.23 -6.01
C GLN A 15 9.12 12.86 -6.66
N ARG A 16 10.35 12.35 -6.71
CA ARG A 16 10.59 11.02 -7.28
C ARG A 16 9.93 9.93 -6.46
N CYS A 17 10.02 10.02 -5.14
CA CYS A 17 9.39 9.07 -4.25
C CYS A 17 7.86 9.11 -4.42
N TYR A 18 7.31 10.31 -4.49
CA TYR A 18 5.88 10.51 -4.70
C TYR A 18 5.44 9.92 -6.05
N ASP A 19 6.15 10.22 -7.11
CA ASP A 19 5.78 9.77 -8.45
C ASP A 19 5.75 8.25 -8.55
N TRP A 20 6.64 7.59 -7.84
CA TRP A 20 6.65 6.13 -7.81
C TRP A 20 5.45 5.58 -7.04
N TRP A 21 5.11 6.22 -5.93
CA TRP A 21 4.08 5.72 -5.01
C TRP A 21 2.67 6.07 -5.45
N ARG A 22 2.51 7.22 -6.07
CA ARG A 22 1.17 7.81 -6.36
C ARG A 22 0.23 6.89 -7.14
N PRO A 23 0.65 6.18 -8.16
CA PRO A 23 -0.29 5.32 -8.91
C PRO A 23 -0.75 4.11 -8.12
N LEU A 24 -0.07 3.75 -7.05
CA LEU A 24 -0.32 2.56 -6.22
C LEU A 24 -0.15 1.24 -6.98
N THR A 25 0.01 1.26 -8.28
CA THR A 25 0.12 0.05 -9.11
C THR A 25 1.47 -0.65 -8.95
N HIS A 26 2.42 -0.01 -8.30
CA HIS A 26 3.75 -0.59 -8.04
C HIS A 26 3.82 -1.40 -6.75
N MET A 27 2.74 -1.44 -5.98
CA MET A 27 2.76 -2.11 -4.67
C MET A 27 3.24 -3.57 -4.71
N PRO A 28 2.94 -4.36 -5.76
CA PRO A 28 3.47 -5.72 -5.81
C PRO A 28 5.00 -5.80 -5.79
N MET A 29 5.68 -4.72 -6.15
CA MET A 29 7.15 -4.70 -6.15
C MET A 29 7.73 -4.64 -4.75
N ILE A 30 6.98 -4.12 -3.78
CA ILE A 30 7.48 -3.97 -2.40
C ILE A 30 6.68 -4.79 -1.38
N PHE A 31 5.47 -5.22 -1.73
CA PHE A 31 4.65 -6.08 -0.87
C PHE A 31 4.41 -7.40 -1.59
N PRO A 32 5.16 -8.46 -1.23
CA PRO A 32 5.06 -9.73 -1.97
C PRO A 32 3.67 -10.38 -1.95
N ASP A 33 2.87 -10.09 -0.92
CA ASP A 33 1.52 -10.65 -0.83
C ASP A 33 0.54 -9.96 -1.76
N VAL A 34 0.87 -8.79 -2.27
CA VAL A 34 0.02 -8.08 -3.22
C VAL A 34 0.31 -8.63 -4.62
N GLN A 35 -0.68 -9.30 -5.22
CA GLN A 35 -0.52 -9.87 -6.54
C GLN A 35 -0.57 -8.80 -7.63
N LYS A 36 -1.53 -7.90 -7.51
CA LYS A 36 -1.66 -6.80 -8.47
C LYS A 36 -2.50 -5.68 -7.90
N VAL A 37 -2.26 -4.49 -8.41
CA VAL A 37 -3.09 -3.32 -8.17
C VAL A 37 -3.31 -2.68 -9.54
N GLU A 38 -4.57 -2.52 -9.94
CA GLU A 38 -4.92 -1.98 -11.24
C GLU A 38 -5.83 -0.77 -11.11
N PRO A 39 -5.67 0.25 -11.97
CA PRO A 39 -6.61 1.36 -11.98
C PRO A 39 -7.99 0.87 -12.41
N ARG A 40 -9.03 1.43 -11.79
CA ARG A 40 -10.40 1.12 -12.18
C ARG A 40 -10.82 2.01 -13.34
N SER A 41 -11.32 1.38 -14.38
CA SER A 41 -11.78 2.09 -15.55
C SER A 41 -12.93 3.04 -15.21
N GLY A 42 -12.81 4.29 -15.65
CA GLY A 42 -13.85 5.28 -15.41
C GLY A 42 -13.81 5.97 -14.06
N GLU A 43 -12.91 5.59 -13.17
CA GLU A 43 -12.79 6.20 -11.86
C GLU A 43 -11.34 6.58 -11.57
N ALA A 44 -11.05 7.87 -11.59
CA ALA A 44 -9.69 8.39 -11.59
C ALA A 44 -8.85 8.01 -10.37
N ASP A 45 -9.45 7.98 -9.20
CA ASP A 45 -8.69 7.75 -7.97
C ASP A 45 -8.97 6.38 -7.35
N MET A 46 -9.47 5.45 -8.15
CA MET A 46 -9.86 4.13 -7.68
C MET A 46 -8.92 3.07 -8.21
N THR A 47 -8.47 2.18 -7.33
CA THR A 47 -7.66 1.02 -7.71
C THR A 47 -8.29 -0.26 -7.20
N HIS A 48 -8.08 -1.33 -7.94
CA HIS A 48 -8.52 -2.67 -7.55
C HIS A 48 -7.32 -3.48 -7.11
N TRP A 49 -7.39 -4.02 -5.89
CA TRP A 49 -6.30 -4.75 -5.27
C TRP A 49 -6.61 -6.23 -5.18
N VAL A 50 -5.65 -7.05 -5.54
CA VAL A 50 -5.72 -8.50 -5.36
C VAL A 50 -4.54 -8.92 -4.52
N VAL A 51 -4.82 -9.56 -3.39
CA VAL A 51 -3.81 -9.94 -2.42
C VAL A 51 -3.92 -11.43 -2.14
N THR A 52 -2.79 -12.12 -2.09
CA THR A 52 -2.76 -13.55 -1.83
C THR A 52 -2.85 -13.83 -0.33
N GLY A 53 -3.82 -14.64 0.06
CA GLY A 53 -3.93 -15.15 1.42
C GLY A 53 -3.38 -16.58 1.52
N PRO A 54 -3.63 -17.24 2.64
CA PRO A 54 -3.14 -18.60 2.88
C PRO A 54 -3.80 -19.61 1.94
N ALA A 55 -3.10 -20.69 1.66
CA ALA A 55 -3.60 -21.78 0.82
C ALA A 55 -3.99 -21.33 -0.59
N GLY A 56 -3.38 -20.28 -1.08
CA GLY A 56 -3.63 -19.77 -2.42
C GLY A 56 -4.92 -18.99 -2.58
N LYS A 57 -5.66 -18.76 -1.52
CA LYS A 57 -6.89 -17.96 -1.59
C LYS A 57 -6.54 -16.48 -1.72
N SER A 58 -7.25 -15.79 -2.61
CA SER A 58 -7.03 -14.36 -2.77
C SER A 58 -8.14 -13.55 -2.13
N VAL A 59 -7.79 -12.35 -1.70
CA VAL A 59 -8.73 -11.36 -1.17
C VAL A 59 -8.65 -10.16 -2.10
N GLU A 60 -9.81 -9.59 -2.45
CA GLU A 60 -9.86 -8.46 -3.36
C GLU A 60 -10.67 -7.33 -2.76
N TRP A 61 -10.27 -6.11 -3.06
CA TRP A 61 -11.04 -4.93 -2.67
C TRP A 61 -10.67 -3.77 -3.60
N ASP A 62 -11.53 -2.76 -3.58
CA ASP A 62 -11.24 -1.49 -4.25
C ASP A 62 -10.81 -0.48 -3.21
N ALA A 63 -9.86 0.37 -3.57
CA ALA A 63 -9.39 1.45 -2.71
C ALA A 63 -9.46 2.77 -3.45
N ARG A 64 -9.81 3.81 -2.71
CA ARG A 64 -9.90 5.17 -3.24
C ARG A 64 -8.84 6.03 -2.60
N ILE A 65 -8.22 6.90 -3.37
CA ILE A 65 -7.32 7.90 -2.84
C ILE A 65 -8.17 8.96 -2.15
N VAL A 66 -7.89 9.19 -0.87
CA VAL A 66 -8.64 10.15 -0.06
C VAL A 66 -7.84 11.40 0.25
N GLU A 67 -6.50 11.34 0.15
CA GLU A 67 -5.63 12.51 0.21
C GLU A 67 -4.56 12.38 -0.84
N ASP A 68 -4.25 13.48 -1.50
CA ASP A 68 -3.20 13.51 -2.51
C ASP A 68 -2.57 14.90 -2.50
N GLU A 69 -1.41 15.00 -1.88
CA GLU A 69 -0.63 16.24 -1.86
C GLU A 69 0.68 15.96 -2.61
N PRO A 70 0.80 16.44 -3.84
CA PRO A 70 1.96 16.13 -4.68
C PRO A 70 3.30 16.39 -3.98
N GLY A 71 4.14 15.37 -3.98
CA GLY A 71 5.45 15.43 -3.34
C GLY A 71 5.42 15.36 -1.83
N ARG A 72 4.25 15.23 -1.20
CA ARG A 72 4.13 15.27 0.26
C ARG A 72 3.38 14.11 0.87
N LYS A 73 2.24 13.73 0.31
CA LYS A 73 1.41 12.73 0.95
C LYS A 73 0.45 12.07 -0.03
N VAL A 74 0.27 10.75 0.13
CA VAL A 74 -0.79 10.01 -0.54
C VAL A 74 -1.47 9.15 0.52
N ALA A 75 -2.79 9.21 0.60
CA ALA A 75 -3.55 8.35 1.50
C ALA A 75 -4.66 7.68 0.72
N TRP A 76 -4.93 6.43 1.05
CA TRP A 76 -5.97 5.64 0.37
C TRP A 76 -6.75 4.84 1.40
N LYS A 77 -7.95 4.44 1.01
CA LYS A 77 -8.85 3.72 1.90
C LYS A 77 -9.67 2.74 1.07
N SER A 78 -9.88 1.54 1.60
CA SER A 78 -10.77 0.58 0.94
C SER A 78 -12.19 1.12 0.92
N VAL A 79 -12.90 0.79 -0.15
CA VAL A 79 -14.28 1.22 -0.37
C VAL A 79 -15.19 0.03 -0.12
N GLU A 80 -16.25 0.25 0.66
CA GLU A 80 -17.25 -0.78 0.84
C GLU A 80 -17.94 -1.06 -0.48
N GLN A 81 -17.98 -2.32 -0.84
CA GLN A 81 -18.68 -2.74 -2.04
C GLN A 81 -20.11 -3.14 -1.67
N ASP A 82 -21.05 -2.56 -2.36
CA ASP A 82 -22.47 -2.85 -2.15
C ASP A 82 -22.85 -4.17 -2.84
N THR A 83 -22.21 -5.25 -2.40
CA THR A 83 -22.41 -6.57 -2.98
C THR A 83 -23.25 -7.47 -2.11
N GLY A 84 -23.71 -6.96 -0.97
CA GLY A 84 -24.41 -7.77 0.01
C GLY A 84 -23.52 -8.75 0.75
N LYS A 85 -22.24 -8.73 0.50
CA LYS A 85 -21.27 -9.59 1.20
C LYS A 85 -20.69 -8.83 2.39
N SER A 86 -20.72 -9.47 3.54
CA SER A 86 -20.24 -8.87 4.79
C SER A 86 -18.76 -9.09 5.02
N ASN A 87 -18.02 -9.56 4.02
CA ASN A 87 -16.62 -9.96 4.16
C ASN A 87 -15.64 -9.00 3.48
N THR A 88 -16.01 -7.74 3.37
CA THR A 88 -15.13 -6.72 2.82
C THR A 88 -14.02 -6.39 3.82
N VAL A 89 -12.78 -6.41 3.35
CA VAL A 89 -11.63 -6.06 4.18
C VAL A 89 -11.56 -4.53 4.28
N ALA A 90 -11.52 -4.03 5.51
CA ALA A 90 -11.36 -2.61 5.74
C ALA A 90 -9.88 -2.30 5.92
N THR A 91 -9.30 -1.57 4.97
CA THR A 91 -7.90 -1.17 5.03
C THR A 91 -7.77 0.31 4.71
N ALA A 92 -6.74 0.92 5.26
CA ALA A 92 -6.37 2.27 4.93
C ALA A 92 -4.86 2.38 5.00
N GLY A 93 -4.30 3.23 4.18
CA GLY A 93 -2.86 3.44 4.19
C GLY A 93 -2.54 4.87 3.87
N ALA A 94 -1.36 5.29 4.28
CA ALA A 94 -0.85 6.61 3.96
C ALA A 94 0.66 6.55 3.84
N VAL A 95 1.20 7.33 2.93
CA VAL A 95 2.63 7.54 2.83
C VAL A 95 2.88 9.04 2.86
N ARG A 96 3.81 9.46 3.70
CA ARG A 96 4.18 10.86 3.82
C ARG A 96 5.64 11.02 3.42
N PHE A 97 5.91 12.08 2.68
CA PHE A 97 7.24 12.40 2.19
C PHE A 97 7.69 13.71 2.80
N ASP A 98 8.74 13.66 3.62
CA ASP A 98 9.33 14.85 4.22
C ASP A 98 10.55 15.24 3.38
N ASP A 99 10.47 16.36 2.70
CA ASP A 99 11.52 16.83 1.79
C ASP A 99 12.70 17.38 2.58
N HIS A 100 13.83 16.68 2.49
CA HIS A 100 15.08 17.10 3.15
C HIS A 100 16.14 17.55 2.13
N GLY A 101 15.70 17.93 0.92
CA GLY A 101 16.60 18.32 -0.16
C GLY A 101 16.97 17.14 -1.03
N ASP A 102 18.18 16.63 -0.88
CA ASP A 102 18.63 15.48 -1.65
C ASP A 102 18.08 14.15 -1.15
N THR A 103 17.53 14.17 0.06
CA THR A 103 16.93 12.97 0.66
C THR A 103 15.49 13.25 1.04
N THR A 104 14.76 12.19 1.33
CA THR A 104 13.36 12.28 1.72
C THR A 104 13.10 11.34 2.89
N GLY A 105 12.48 11.87 3.95
CA GLY A 105 11.96 11.01 5.00
C GLY A 105 10.64 10.42 4.52
N VAL A 106 10.52 9.12 4.49
CA VAL A 106 9.31 8.43 4.05
C VAL A 106 8.72 7.68 5.22
N GLU A 107 7.47 8.01 5.55
CA GLU A 107 6.73 7.30 6.58
C GLU A 107 5.52 6.63 5.96
N VAL A 108 5.43 5.31 6.12
CA VAL A 108 4.27 4.55 5.69
C VAL A 108 3.49 4.13 6.93
N SER A 109 2.19 4.33 6.90
CA SER A 109 1.31 3.84 7.95
C SER A 109 0.19 3.03 7.31
N LEU A 110 -0.15 1.91 7.94
CA LEU A 110 -1.22 1.05 7.50
C LEU A 110 -2.17 0.80 8.65
N GLN A 111 -3.46 0.84 8.35
CA GLN A 111 -4.51 0.49 9.29
C GLN A 111 -5.34 -0.60 8.66
N TYR A 112 -5.75 -1.55 9.47
CA TYR A 112 -6.55 -2.65 8.98
C TYR A 112 -7.52 -3.10 10.04
N GLU A 113 -8.68 -3.58 9.59
CA GLU A 113 -9.72 -4.08 10.45
C GLU A 113 -10.25 -5.36 9.81
N PRO A 114 -9.88 -6.52 10.37
CA PRO A 114 -10.34 -7.78 9.78
C PRO A 114 -11.85 -7.89 9.90
N PRO A 115 -12.53 -8.37 8.84
CA PRO A 115 -13.97 -8.59 8.92
C PRO A 115 -14.25 -9.75 9.87
N GLY A 116 -15.42 -9.74 10.46
CA GLY A 116 -15.86 -10.88 11.26
C GLY A 116 -16.20 -12.06 10.38
N GLY A 117 -16.20 -13.25 10.93
CA GLY A 117 -16.68 -14.44 10.27
C GLY A 117 -15.61 -15.26 9.56
N ALA A 118 -16.02 -15.97 8.54
CA ALA A 118 -15.20 -17.01 7.92
C ALA A 118 -13.96 -16.51 7.17
N VAL A 119 -13.87 -15.22 6.89
CA VAL A 119 -12.74 -14.64 6.17
C VAL A 119 -11.58 -14.29 7.11
N VAL A 120 -11.80 -14.41 8.41
CA VAL A 120 -10.82 -14.01 9.43
C VAL A 120 -9.47 -14.69 9.23
N ASP A 121 -9.47 -15.99 8.94
CA ASP A 121 -8.21 -16.72 8.80
C ASP A 121 -7.37 -16.23 7.62
N ALA A 122 -8.02 -15.97 6.47
CA ALA A 122 -7.32 -15.46 5.31
C ALA A 122 -6.76 -14.07 5.57
N VAL A 123 -7.57 -13.22 6.21
CA VAL A 123 -7.16 -11.86 6.54
C VAL A 123 -6.06 -11.87 7.60
N ALA A 124 -6.17 -12.76 8.59
CA ALA A 124 -5.15 -12.85 9.62
C ALA A 124 -3.77 -13.21 9.06
N THR A 125 -3.72 -14.08 8.06
CA THR A 125 -2.45 -14.42 7.41
C THR A 125 -1.92 -13.24 6.58
N LEU A 126 -2.82 -12.54 5.89
CA LEU A 126 -2.47 -11.38 5.10
C LEU A 126 -1.81 -10.31 5.99
N PHE A 127 -2.33 -10.14 7.20
CA PHE A 127 -1.83 -9.15 8.14
C PHE A 127 -0.96 -9.74 9.24
N ALA A 128 -0.44 -10.96 9.03
CA ALA A 128 0.53 -11.54 9.96
C ALA A 128 1.83 -10.73 9.88
N ASP A 129 2.37 -10.39 11.04
CA ASP A 129 3.58 -9.57 11.14
C ASP A 129 3.53 -8.31 10.29
N PRO A 130 2.47 -7.49 10.44
CA PRO A 130 2.33 -6.31 9.57
C PRO A 130 3.47 -5.32 9.72
N GLN A 131 4.04 -5.18 10.92
CA GLN A 131 5.18 -4.30 11.14
C GLN A 131 6.38 -4.74 10.29
N GLN A 132 6.68 -6.04 10.29
CA GLN A 132 7.79 -6.57 9.51
C GLN A 132 7.57 -6.38 8.01
N LYS A 133 6.33 -6.57 7.56
CA LYS A 133 6.00 -6.39 6.15
C LYS A 133 6.19 -4.95 5.70
N VAL A 134 5.82 -4.00 6.54
CA VAL A 134 6.02 -2.57 6.24
C VAL A 134 7.51 -2.24 6.23
N GLU A 135 8.26 -2.76 7.19
CA GLU A 135 9.71 -2.51 7.23
C GLU A 135 10.40 -3.05 6.00
N ARG A 136 10.08 -4.27 5.60
CA ARG A 136 10.64 -4.86 4.38
C ARG A 136 10.23 -4.11 3.12
N ALA A 137 8.98 -3.66 3.09
CA ALA A 137 8.50 -2.89 1.94
C ALA A 137 9.27 -1.59 1.79
N LEU A 138 9.50 -0.87 2.89
CA LEU A 138 10.27 0.37 2.83
C LEU A 138 11.74 0.10 2.48
N ASP A 139 12.33 -0.97 2.99
CA ASP A 139 13.69 -1.34 2.62
C ASP A 139 13.79 -1.59 1.12
N LYS A 140 12.80 -2.28 0.55
CA LYS A 140 12.76 -2.51 -0.89
C LYS A 140 12.53 -1.23 -1.67
N PHE A 141 11.65 -0.38 -1.19
CA PHE A 141 11.41 0.92 -1.80
C PHE A 141 12.68 1.77 -1.81
N LYS A 142 13.40 1.79 -0.69
CA LYS A 142 14.68 2.48 -0.59
C LYS A 142 15.65 1.97 -1.66
N GLU A 143 15.77 0.66 -1.78
CA GLU A 143 16.63 0.06 -2.78
C GLU A 143 16.25 0.50 -4.20
N LEU A 144 14.94 0.49 -4.50
CA LEU A 144 14.46 0.89 -5.82
C LEU A 144 14.72 2.36 -6.12
N MET A 145 14.55 3.22 -5.11
CA MET A 145 14.75 4.66 -5.32
C MET A 145 16.22 5.03 -5.41
N GLU A 146 17.07 4.34 -4.67
CA GLU A 146 18.51 4.64 -4.66
C GLU A 146 19.24 3.98 -5.82
N ASN A 147 18.58 3.06 -6.52
CA ASN A 147 19.12 2.40 -7.71
C ASN A 147 18.23 2.69 -8.91
N PRO A 148 18.44 3.83 -9.58
CA PRO A 148 17.56 4.26 -10.68
C PRO A 148 17.39 3.23 -11.80
N GLU A 149 18.42 2.44 -12.08
CA GLU A 149 18.34 1.42 -13.13
C GLU A 149 17.31 0.34 -12.78
N SER A 150 17.19 -0.02 -11.50
CA SER A 150 16.21 -0.99 -11.07
C SER A 150 14.80 -0.43 -11.12
N SER A 151 14.64 0.87 -10.85
CA SER A 151 13.32 1.50 -10.75
C SER A 151 12.72 1.88 -12.11
N THR A 152 13.50 1.85 -13.18
CA THR A 152 13.01 2.23 -14.51
C THR A 152 12.53 1.05 -15.34
N ARG A 153 12.45 -0.10 -14.75
CA ARG A 153 12.09 -1.32 -15.49
C ARG A 153 10.78 -1.94 -15.03
#